data_8ba547327d2308ae1373d36e4bdb653d
#
_entry.id   8ba547327d2308ae1373d36e4bdb653d
#
_cell.length_a   1.000
_cell.length_b   1.000
_cell.length_c   1.000
_cell.angle_alpha   90.00
_cell.angle_beta   90.00
_cell.angle_gamma   90.00
#
_symmetry.space_group_name_H-M   'P 1'
#
loop_
_entity.id
_entity.type
_entity.pdbx_description
1 polymer ?
#
loop_
_entity_poly.entity_id
_entity_poly.type
_entity_poly.pdbx_seq_one_letter_code
_entity_poly.pdbx_strand_id
1 'polypeptide(L)'
;KGTYYLYHAWGLDDATKNSAGKNYYDEVSGKNTNVTYNGYPKHHSSEDAWQSGLLYNLMYNRDCMIHHCTNFVRSGSPYEEVIKPVLESFFGEGATDAPKHYTPINDAKIRLAKWSFLGKQWHDSATLCNWMYPMTLSPSKKRGYKGDLDLDAKYMTAVVGEDYTRDSLDFDCERISNMLRAMTAISFKLNLGSDNLRKDHDSIPAWVFDKEPDFKAFDEGTVKMDRDDMEKAKTMFYEAMGWDTETGIPTRETLEKFDLGDMADKLAELGLIK
;
A
#
# COMPACT_ATOMS: atom_id res chain seq x y z
N LYS A 1 2.29 -23.33 8.00
CA LYS A 1 1.06 -23.79 7.34
C LYS A 1 -0.03 -22.72 7.28
N GLY A 2 0.04 -21.69 8.13
CA GLY A 2 -0.79 -20.48 8.08
C GLY A 2 -2.25 -20.66 8.49
N THR A 3 -2.99 -19.55 8.44
CA THR A 3 -4.39 -19.45 8.88
C THR A 3 -5.31 -20.35 8.08
N TYR A 4 -5.09 -20.45 6.76
CA TYR A 4 -5.86 -21.34 5.89
C TYR A 4 -5.83 -22.81 6.37
N TYR A 5 -4.64 -23.31 6.71
CA TYR A 5 -4.51 -24.67 7.23
C TYR A 5 -5.26 -24.87 8.56
N LEU A 6 -5.24 -23.88 9.44
CA LEU A 6 -5.97 -23.93 10.72
C LEU A 6 -7.47 -23.98 10.50
N TYR A 7 -8.03 -23.13 9.64
CA TYR A 7 -9.43 -23.14 9.31
C TYR A 7 -9.87 -24.49 8.75
N HIS A 8 -9.10 -25.01 7.80
CA HIS A 8 -9.39 -26.32 7.21
C HIS A 8 -9.26 -27.46 8.24
N ALA A 9 -8.19 -27.46 9.03
CA ALA A 9 -7.96 -28.48 10.05
C ALA A 9 -9.02 -28.49 11.17
N TRP A 10 -9.66 -27.35 11.41
CA TRP A 10 -10.71 -27.22 12.41
C TRP A 10 -12.13 -27.35 11.85
N GLY A 11 -12.26 -27.60 10.54
CA GLY A 11 -13.57 -27.66 9.89
C GLY A 11 -14.33 -26.34 9.86
N LEU A 12 -13.60 -25.21 9.85
CA LEU A 12 -14.15 -23.86 9.84
C LEU A 12 -14.18 -23.21 8.45
N ASP A 13 -14.11 -24.01 7.39
CA ASP A 13 -14.10 -23.49 6.01
C ASP A 13 -15.33 -22.62 5.72
N ASP A 14 -16.48 -22.97 6.26
CA ASP A 14 -17.70 -22.17 6.16
C ASP A 14 -17.68 -20.89 7.01
N ALA A 15 -16.85 -20.82 8.05
CA ALA A 15 -16.71 -19.64 8.88
C ALA A 15 -15.95 -18.50 8.21
N THR A 16 -15.35 -18.78 7.05
CA THR A 16 -14.62 -17.81 6.24
C THR A 16 -15.52 -17.01 5.29
N LYS A 17 -16.83 -17.11 5.45
CA LYS A 17 -17.78 -16.24 4.76
C LYS A 17 -17.70 -14.82 5.32
N ASN A 18 -17.74 -13.85 4.43
CA ASN A 18 -17.81 -12.44 4.84
C ASN A 18 -19.16 -12.12 5.52
N SER A 19 -19.30 -10.91 6.03
CA SER A 19 -20.54 -10.43 6.66
C SER A 19 -21.77 -10.48 5.73
N ALA A 20 -21.56 -10.53 4.42
CA ALA A 20 -22.62 -10.73 3.43
C ALA A 20 -22.87 -12.22 3.09
N GLY A 21 -22.24 -13.15 3.78
CA GLY A 21 -22.39 -14.58 3.57
C GLY A 21 -21.59 -15.13 2.36
N LYS A 22 -20.73 -14.33 1.76
CA LYS A 22 -19.88 -14.76 0.64
C LYS A 22 -18.70 -15.59 1.14
N ASN A 23 -18.34 -16.59 0.36
CA ASN A 23 -17.14 -17.37 0.60
C ASN A 23 -15.98 -16.76 -0.20
N TYR A 24 -14.92 -16.35 0.47
CA TYR A 24 -13.71 -15.81 -0.14
C TYR A 24 -12.68 -16.88 -0.50
N TYR A 25 -13.13 -18.09 -0.67
CA TYR A 25 -12.26 -19.18 -1.11
C TYR A 25 -11.93 -19.00 -2.59
N ASP A 26 -10.64 -18.91 -2.89
CA ASP A 26 -10.16 -18.93 -4.27
C ASP A 26 -10.05 -20.39 -4.73
N GLU A 27 -11.00 -20.82 -5.55
CA GLU A 27 -11.05 -22.18 -6.08
C GLU A 27 -9.82 -22.54 -6.93
N VAL A 28 -9.21 -21.56 -7.57
CA VAL A 28 -8.03 -21.78 -8.44
C VAL A 28 -6.77 -22.01 -7.61
N SER A 29 -6.55 -21.22 -6.59
CA SER A 29 -5.38 -21.34 -5.71
C SER A 29 -5.61 -22.23 -4.50
N GLY A 30 -6.86 -22.61 -4.20
CA GLY A 30 -7.23 -23.34 -3.01
C GLY A 30 -6.96 -22.55 -1.72
N LYS A 31 -6.95 -21.23 -1.77
CA LYS A 31 -6.64 -20.34 -0.64
C LYS A 31 -7.84 -19.51 -0.25
N ASN A 32 -7.98 -19.27 1.04
CA ASN A 32 -8.91 -18.28 1.53
C ASN A 32 -8.31 -16.88 1.36
N THR A 33 -8.81 -16.12 0.41
CA THR A 33 -8.29 -14.82 0.03
C THR A 33 -8.66 -13.70 0.98
N ASN A 34 -9.63 -13.93 1.87
CA ASN A 34 -10.02 -12.94 2.88
C ASN A 34 -9.10 -12.92 4.11
N VAL A 35 -8.47 -14.06 4.41
CA VAL A 35 -7.56 -14.18 5.58
C VAL A 35 -6.10 -14.33 5.18
N THR A 36 -5.82 -14.62 3.92
CA THR A 36 -4.45 -14.75 3.40
C THR A 36 -4.28 -13.94 2.12
N TYR A 37 -3.21 -13.17 2.08
CA TYR A 37 -2.87 -12.35 0.94
C TYR A 37 -1.38 -12.50 0.68
N ASN A 38 -0.98 -12.81 -0.55
CA ASN A 38 0.43 -13.14 -0.85
C ASN A 38 1.03 -14.20 0.07
N GLY A 39 0.23 -15.14 0.53
CA GLY A 39 0.68 -16.17 1.49
C GLY A 39 0.79 -15.70 2.94
N TYR A 40 0.51 -14.44 3.24
CA TYR A 40 0.48 -13.90 4.60
C TYR A 40 -0.95 -13.75 5.09
N PRO A 41 -1.21 -14.00 6.39
CA PRO A 41 -2.48 -13.64 6.97
C PRO A 41 -2.63 -12.12 6.98
N LYS A 42 -3.78 -11.62 6.58
CA LYS A 42 -4.13 -10.21 6.55
C LYS A 42 -5.30 -9.94 7.46
N HIS A 43 -5.24 -8.84 8.18
CA HIS A 43 -6.29 -8.43 9.11
C HIS A 43 -7.51 -7.89 8.36
N HIS A 44 -7.29 -7.10 7.32
CA HIS A 44 -8.32 -6.58 6.44
C HIS A 44 -8.11 -7.08 5.01
N SER A 45 -9.16 -7.11 4.24
CA SER A 45 -9.08 -7.44 2.83
C SER A 45 -8.66 -6.21 2.00
N SER A 46 -7.90 -6.47 0.95
CA SER A 46 -7.39 -5.42 0.07
C SER A 46 -8.46 -4.76 -0.79
N GLU A 47 -9.60 -5.40 -0.95
CA GLU A 47 -10.76 -4.84 -1.66
C GLU A 47 -11.37 -3.62 -0.98
N ASP A 48 -11.09 -3.41 0.30
CA ASP A 48 -11.46 -2.19 1.01
C ASP A 48 -10.57 -0.99 0.66
N ALA A 49 -9.42 -1.26 0.06
CA ALA A 49 -8.54 -0.24 -0.45
C ALA A 49 -8.91 0.14 -1.89
N TRP A 50 -8.73 1.40 -2.24
CA TRP A 50 -8.86 1.89 -3.60
C TRP A 50 -7.60 1.57 -4.40
N GLN A 51 -7.55 1.91 -5.70
CA GLN A 51 -6.43 1.50 -6.54
C GLN A 51 -5.06 1.95 -6.00
N SER A 52 -4.91 3.22 -5.63
CA SER A 52 -3.68 3.70 -5.01
C SER A 52 -3.47 3.10 -3.62
N GLY A 53 -4.53 2.90 -2.86
CA GLY A 53 -4.52 2.20 -1.59
C GLY A 53 -4.05 0.77 -1.71
N LEU A 54 -4.49 0.06 -2.73
CA LEU A 54 -4.05 -1.31 -2.98
C LEU A 54 -2.55 -1.40 -3.24
N LEU A 55 -1.96 -0.43 -3.96
CA LEU A 55 -0.52 -0.39 -4.24
C LEU A 55 0.32 -0.38 -2.95
N TYR A 56 0.11 0.60 -2.08
CA TYR A 56 0.92 0.67 -0.87
C TYR A 56 0.57 -0.43 0.13
N ASN A 57 -0.65 -0.96 0.10
CA ASN A 57 -1.03 -2.09 0.92
C ASN A 57 -0.34 -3.39 0.51
N LEU A 58 -0.19 -3.65 -0.79
CA LEU A 58 0.54 -4.81 -1.30
C LEU A 58 1.98 -4.85 -0.81
N MET A 59 2.61 -3.70 -0.77
CA MET A 59 4.05 -3.58 -0.57
C MET A 59 4.42 -3.33 0.88
N TYR A 60 3.46 -3.02 1.72
CA TYR A 60 3.66 -2.81 3.15
C TYR A 60 3.65 -4.14 3.90
N ASN A 61 4.70 -4.42 4.67
CA ASN A 61 4.95 -5.73 5.29
C ASN A 61 4.15 -6.01 6.57
N ARG A 62 3.06 -5.32 6.78
CA ARG A 62 2.25 -5.53 7.98
C ARG A 62 0.90 -6.11 7.64
N ASP A 63 0.03 -5.32 7.07
CA ASP A 63 -1.37 -5.64 6.87
C ASP A 63 -1.88 -4.82 5.67
N CYS A 64 -2.82 -5.36 4.93
CA CYS A 64 -3.24 -4.75 3.67
C CYS A 64 -4.16 -3.54 3.83
N MET A 65 -4.67 -3.25 5.00
CA MET A 65 -5.59 -2.15 5.20
C MET A 65 -5.49 -1.57 6.60
N ILE A 66 -4.33 -1.08 6.96
CA ILE A 66 -4.17 -0.46 8.25
C ILE A 66 -4.06 1.05 8.14
N HIS A 67 -5.10 1.72 8.57
CA HIS A 67 -5.06 3.12 9.00
C HIS A 67 -4.08 3.97 8.19
N HIS A 68 -4.27 4.01 6.86
CA HIS A 68 -3.45 4.85 6.00
C HIS A 68 -3.80 6.31 6.13
N CYS A 69 -2.87 7.16 5.76
CA CYS A 69 -3.07 8.60 5.72
C CYS A 69 -4.23 9.03 4.81
N THR A 70 -4.69 8.16 3.92
CA THR A 70 -5.85 8.38 3.04
C THR A 70 -7.17 7.85 3.59
N ASN A 71 -7.18 7.09 4.69
CA ASN A 71 -8.42 6.51 5.23
C ASN A 71 -9.45 7.58 5.64
N PHE A 72 -9.01 8.75 6.02
CA PHE A 72 -9.90 9.86 6.36
C PHE A 72 -10.69 10.38 5.16
N VAL A 73 -10.20 10.14 3.97
CA VAL A 73 -10.85 10.51 2.73
C VAL A 73 -12.15 9.72 2.53
N ARG A 74 -12.28 8.53 3.12
CA ARG A 74 -13.49 7.69 3.06
C ARG A 74 -14.59 8.11 4.05
N SER A 75 -14.26 8.78 5.13
CA SER A 75 -15.16 8.95 6.27
C SER A 75 -16.07 10.17 6.18
N GLY A 76 -16.98 10.19 5.23
CA GLY A 76 -18.17 11.03 5.29
C GLY A 76 -18.04 12.46 4.79
N SER A 77 -16.89 12.89 4.28
CA SER A 77 -16.78 14.19 3.63
C SER A 77 -17.33 14.12 2.19
N PRO A 78 -18.07 15.14 1.73
CA PRO A 78 -18.54 15.21 0.35
C PRO A 78 -17.39 15.11 -0.64
N TYR A 79 -17.49 14.15 -1.57
CA TYR A 79 -16.38 13.84 -2.46
C TYR A 79 -16.04 15.00 -3.40
N GLU A 80 -17.02 15.50 -4.16
CA GLU A 80 -16.80 16.52 -5.17
C GLU A 80 -16.41 17.88 -4.58
N GLU A 81 -16.97 18.23 -3.42
CA GLU A 81 -16.78 19.55 -2.79
C GLU A 81 -15.56 19.62 -1.87
N VAL A 82 -15.12 18.49 -1.33
CA VAL A 82 -14.07 18.47 -0.31
C VAL A 82 -12.91 17.55 -0.69
N ILE A 83 -13.17 16.28 -0.89
CA ILE A 83 -12.11 15.28 -1.03
C ILE A 83 -11.29 15.50 -2.29
N LYS A 84 -11.97 15.53 -3.44
CA LYS A 84 -11.33 15.71 -4.74
C LYS A 84 -10.51 17.00 -4.82
N PRO A 85 -11.05 18.20 -4.53
CA PRO A 85 -10.27 19.43 -4.59
C PRO A 85 -9.07 19.44 -3.64
N VAL A 86 -9.20 18.85 -2.47
CA VAL A 86 -8.08 18.77 -1.51
C VAL A 86 -6.98 17.84 -2.03
N LEU A 87 -7.31 16.63 -2.46
CA LEU A 87 -6.31 15.69 -2.99
C LEU A 87 -5.63 16.23 -4.24
N GLU A 88 -6.38 16.77 -5.18
CA GLU A 88 -5.82 17.36 -6.40
C GLU A 88 -4.92 18.56 -6.10
N SER A 89 -5.20 19.32 -5.07
CA SER A 89 -4.35 20.46 -4.66
C SER A 89 -2.99 20.03 -4.10
N PHE A 90 -2.89 18.83 -3.53
CA PHE A 90 -1.64 18.30 -2.99
C PHE A 90 -0.88 17.43 -4.00
N PHE A 91 -1.59 16.60 -4.75
CA PHE A 91 -0.98 15.56 -5.57
C PHE A 91 -1.13 15.79 -7.07
N GLY A 92 -1.96 16.76 -7.47
CA GLY A 92 -2.21 17.11 -8.86
C GLY A 92 -3.53 16.57 -9.39
N GLU A 93 -3.91 17.03 -10.56
CA GLU A 93 -5.16 16.65 -11.23
C GLU A 93 -5.27 15.12 -11.39
N GLY A 94 -6.44 14.59 -11.08
CA GLY A 94 -6.71 13.16 -11.12
C GLY A 94 -6.18 12.37 -9.92
N ALA A 95 -5.65 13.01 -8.88
CA ALA A 95 -5.30 12.38 -7.61
C ALA A 95 -6.55 12.01 -6.82
N THR A 96 -7.45 11.27 -7.44
CA THR A 96 -8.72 10.88 -6.85
C THR A 96 -8.70 9.38 -6.59
N ASP A 97 -8.93 9.01 -5.36
CA ASP A 97 -8.95 7.63 -4.91
C ASP A 97 -10.35 7.31 -4.36
N ALA A 98 -11.34 7.47 -5.18
CA ALA A 98 -12.73 7.19 -4.85
C ALA A 98 -13.28 6.01 -5.66
N PRO A 99 -14.36 5.35 -5.22
CA PRO A 99 -14.90 4.16 -5.89
C PRO A 99 -15.15 4.27 -7.38
N LYS A 100 -15.44 5.46 -7.89
CA LYS A 100 -15.68 5.70 -9.32
C LYS A 100 -14.42 6.00 -10.14
N HIS A 101 -13.26 6.02 -9.51
CA HIS A 101 -12.01 6.50 -10.10
C HIS A 101 -10.85 5.54 -9.90
N TYR A 102 -11.12 4.24 -9.83
CA TYR A 102 -10.08 3.21 -9.70
C TYR A 102 -9.15 3.19 -10.90
N THR A 103 -9.69 3.42 -12.09
CA THR A 103 -8.96 3.43 -13.33
C THR A 103 -9.17 4.75 -14.08
N PRO A 104 -8.27 5.18 -14.95
CA PRO A 104 -6.91 4.66 -15.10
C PRO A 104 -5.98 5.15 -13.99
N ILE A 105 -4.88 4.40 -13.79
CA ILE A 105 -3.76 4.88 -12.98
C ILE A 105 -3.09 6.08 -13.66
N ASN A 106 -2.60 7.02 -12.87
CA ASN A 106 -1.87 8.19 -13.34
C ASN A 106 -0.82 8.63 -12.32
N ASP A 107 0.05 9.56 -12.70
CA ASP A 107 1.15 10.04 -11.87
C ASP A 107 0.67 10.70 -10.57
N ALA A 108 -0.49 11.34 -10.58
CA ALA A 108 -1.04 11.98 -9.38
C ALA A 108 -1.45 10.94 -8.34
N LYS A 109 -2.05 9.82 -8.75
CA LYS A 109 -2.36 8.67 -7.89
C LYS A 109 -1.09 7.99 -7.37
N ILE A 110 -0.04 7.91 -8.17
CA ILE A 110 1.24 7.36 -7.73
C ILE A 110 1.88 8.26 -6.68
N ARG A 111 1.85 9.59 -6.85
CA ARG A 111 2.31 10.53 -5.81
C ARG A 111 1.53 10.37 -4.51
N LEU A 112 0.21 10.25 -4.59
CA LEU A 112 -0.64 9.97 -3.43
C LEU A 112 -0.27 8.65 -2.76
N ALA A 113 -0.12 7.57 -3.54
CA ALA A 113 0.25 6.26 -3.03
C ALA A 113 1.62 6.27 -2.35
N LYS A 114 2.63 6.87 -2.99
CA LYS A 114 3.98 7.00 -2.40
C LYS A 114 3.95 7.82 -1.11
N TRP A 115 3.30 8.98 -1.11
CA TRP A 115 3.16 9.81 0.09
C TRP A 115 2.49 9.04 1.24
N SER A 116 1.42 8.30 0.95
CA SER A 116 0.72 7.51 1.96
C SER A 116 1.58 6.36 2.50
N PHE A 117 2.35 5.70 1.62
CA PHE A 117 3.28 4.65 1.99
C PHE A 117 4.40 5.15 2.93
N LEU A 118 5.01 6.30 2.60
CA LEU A 118 6.04 6.92 3.43
C LEU A 118 5.48 7.45 4.75
N GLY A 119 4.32 8.09 4.70
CA GLY A 119 3.63 8.55 5.89
C GLY A 119 3.30 7.41 6.87
N LYS A 120 2.98 6.23 6.34
CA LYS A 120 2.77 5.04 7.17
C LYS A 120 4.07 4.56 7.82
N GLN A 121 5.19 4.58 7.11
CA GLN A 121 6.50 4.24 7.70
C GLN A 121 6.85 5.20 8.85
N TRP A 122 6.60 6.49 8.65
CA TRP A 122 6.79 7.49 9.68
C TRP A 122 5.92 7.22 10.92
N HIS A 123 4.62 7.05 10.72
CA HIS A 123 3.69 6.86 11.84
C HIS A 123 3.98 5.59 12.62
N ASP A 124 4.33 4.50 11.97
CA ASP A 124 4.73 3.28 12.67
C ASP A 124 6.06 3.42 13.42
N SER A 125 7.01 4.16 12.87
CA SER A 125 8.31 4.44 13.51
C SER A 125 8.17 5.37 14.72
N ALA A 126 7.30 6.38 14.62
CA ALA A 126 7.05 7.37 15.66
C ALA A 126 5.94 6.95 16.65
N THR A 127 5.38 5.75 16.50
CA THR A 127 4.26 5.24 17.34
C THR A 127 3.00 6.10 17.30
N LEU A 128 2.74 6.75 16.16
CA LEU A 128 1.56 7.58 15.93
C LEU A 128 0.40 6.76 15.33
N CYS A 129 -0.81 7.18 15.64
CA CYS A 129 -2.02 6.57 15.09
C CYS A 129 -2.54 7.35 13.88
N ASN A 130 -2.58 6.75 12.71
CA ASN A 130 -3.08 7.38 11.48
C ASN A 130 -4.54 7.83 11.57
N TRP A 131 -5.34 7.23 12.44
CA TRP A 131 -6.70 7.67 12.71
C TRP A 131 -6.78 9.05 13.39
N MET A 132 -5.76 9.40 14.14
CA MET A 132 -5.73 10.64 14.91
C MET A 132 -5.10 11.80 14.15
N TYR A 133 -4.44 11.52 13.03
CA TYR A 133 -3.66 12.53 12.27
C TYR A 133 -4.10 12.58 10.80
N PRO A 134 -5.29 13.12 10.50
CA PRO A 134 -5.76 13.34 9.14
C PRO A 134 -5.03 14.53 8.52
N MET A 135 -3.87 14.30 7.93
CA MET A 135 -3.03 15.37 7.40
C MET A 135 -3.53 15.97 6.09
N THR A 136 -4.30 15.23 5.32
CA THR A 136 -4.86 15.71 4.05
C THR A 136 -6.08 16.58 4.22
N LEU A 137 -6.90 16.33 5.25
CA LEU A 137 -8.14 17.04 5.48
C LEU A 137 -8.12 17.84 6.79
N SER A 138 -8.79 18.97 6.78
CA SER A 138 -9.06 19.82 7.93
C SER A 138 -10.56 20.15 7.98
N PRO A 139 -11.20 20.24 9.14
CA PRO A 139 -12.58 20.71 9.24
C PRO A 139 -12.72 22.22 8.95
N SER A 140 -11.62 22.92 8.73
CA SER A 140 -11.62 24.38 8.55
C SER A 140 -11.99 24.77 7.12
N LYS A 141 -13.22 25.29 6.95
CA LYS A 141 -13.67 25.87 5.68
C LYS A 141 -12.78 27.05 5.24
N LYS A 142 -12.25 27.84 6.19
CA LYS A 142 -11.33 28.95 5.88
C LYS A 142 -10.03 28.50 5.22
N ARG A 143 -9.61 27.25 5.45
CA ARG A 143 -8.45 26.62 4.83
C ARG A 143 -8.79 25.85 3.55
N GLY A 144 -10.02 25.94 3.05
CA GLY A 144 -10.50 25.13 1.95
C GLY A 144 -10.46 23.64 2.26
N TYR A 145 -10.67 23.29 3.53
CA TYR A 145 -10.61 21.92 4.06
C TYR A 145 -9.23 21.24 3.95
N LYS A 146 -8.19 21.95 3.55
CA LYS A 146 -6.83 21.42 3.45
C LYS A 146 -6.22 21.19 4.82
N GLY A 147 -5.67 20.03 5.00
CA GLY A 147 -4.80 19.66 6.11
C GLY A 147 -3.42 20.30 6.01
N ASP A 148 -2.47 19.73 6.71
CA ASP A 148 -1.07 20.16 6.72
C ASP A 148 -0.18 18.94 6.51
N LEU A 149 0.37 18.77 5.29
CA LEU A 149 1.24 17.64 4.97
C LEU A 149 2.62 17.75 5.65
N ASP A 150 2.99 18.93 6.12
CA ASP A 150 4.27 19.14 6.82
C ASP A 150 4.14 18.90 8.34
N LEU A 151 2.96 18.50 8.81
CA LEU A 151 2.70 18.35 10.23
C LEU A 151 3.66 17.36 10.91
N ASP A 152 3.99 16.27 10.24
CA ASP A 152 4.90 15.24 10.76
C ASP A 152 6.32 15.79 10.95
N ALA A 153 6.83 16.55 9.98
CA ALA A 153 8.15 17.19 10.06
C ALA A 153 8.16 18.22 11.20
N LYS A 154 7.08 18.98 11.36
CA LYS A 154 6.93 19.94 12.47
C LYS A 154 6.91 19.25 13.85
N TYR A 155 6.29 18.08 13.95
CA TYR A 155 6.34 17.25 15.16
C TYR A 155 7.76 16.76 15.44
N MET A 156 8.46 16.25 14.43
CA MET A 156 9.85 15.82 14.59
C MET A 156 10.72 16.98 15.09
N THR A 157 10.67 18.13 14.43
CA THR A 157 11.40 19.33 14.84
C THR A 157 11.11 19.69 16.32
N ALA A 158 9.84 19.67 16.71
CA ALA A 158 9.44 20.03 18.08
C ALA A 158 9.92 19.02 19.13
N VAL A 159 10.00 17.74 18.79
CA VAL A 159 10.37 16.67 19.74
C VAL A 159 11.88 16.48 19.80
N VAL A 160 12.55 16.47 18.66
CA VAL A 160 13.99 16.16 18.56
C VAL A 160 14.85 17.43 18.77
N GLY A 161 14.31 18.61 18.45
CA GLY A 161 15.04 19.88 18.54
C GLY A 161 15.98 20.16 17.37
N GLU A 162 15.86 19.38 16.29
CA GLU A 162 16.57 19.57 15.02
C GLU A 162 15.55 19.96 13.93
N ASP A 163 15.99 20.74 12.96
CA ASP A 163 15.11 21.20 11.88
C ASP A 163 14.81 20.05 10.89
N TYR A 164 13.59 19.53 10.96
CA TYR A 164 13.06 18.59 9.98
C TYR A 164 12.20 19.30 8.96
N THR A 165 12.38 18.95 7.69
CA THR A 165 11.51 19.32 6.59
C THR A 165 10.75 18.09 6.11
N ARG A 166 9.74 18.28 5.24
CA ARG A 166 9.07 17.15 4.60
C ARG A 166 10.08 16.29 3.82
N ASP A 167 10.97 16.92 3.07
CA ASP A 167 11.96 16.21 2.24
C ASP A 167 12.93 15.38 3.08
N SER A 168 13.42 15.91 4.22
CA SER A 168 14.29 15.15 5.11
C SER A 168 13.58 13.96 5.75
N LEU A 169 12.33 14.15 6.15
CA LEU A 169 11.51 13.09 6.71
C LEU A 169 11.19 12.02 5.68
N ASP A 170 10.83 12.41 4.45
CA ASP A 170 10.58 11.49 3.36
C ASP A 170 11.84 10.70 2.98
N PHE A 171 13.03 11.32 3.03
CA PHE A 171 14.29 10.62 2.84
C PHE A 171 14.49 9.49 3.87
N ASP A 172 14.28 9.76 5.15
CA ASP A 172 14.38 8.76 6.21
C ASP A 172 13.35 7.64 6.02
N CYS A 173 12.12 7.98 5.63
CA CYS A 173 11.07 7.01 5.37
C CYS A 173 11.36 6.16 4.12
N GLU A 174 11.91 6.75 3.07
CA GLU A 174 12.37 6.00 1.89
C GLU A 174 13.51 5.04 2.25
N ARG A 175 14.46 5.45 3.07
CA ARG A 175 15.53 4.59 3.58
C ARG A 175 14.96 3.38 4.33
N ILE A 176 14.04 3.59 5.28
CA ILE A 176 13.38 2.50 6.02
C ILE A 176 12.63 1.57 5.05
N SER A 177 11.89 2.14 4.12
CA SER A 177 11.10 1.37 3.15
C SER A 177 11.98 0.50 2.26
N ASN A 178 13.08 1.05 1.76
CA ASN A 178 14.02 0.31 0.92
C ASN A 178 14.76 -0.79 1.71
N MET A 179 15.12 -0.54 2.96
CA MET A 179 15.69 -1.55 3.84
C MET A 179 14.71 -2.71 4.06
N LEU A 180 13.46 -2.41 4.43
CA LEU A 180 12.44 -3.43 4.63
C LEU A 180 12.15 -4.21 3.35
N ARG A 181 12.13 -3.56 2.20
CA ARG A 181 11.93 -4.21 0.91
C ARG A 181 13.09 -5.14 0.55
N ALA A 182 14.32 -4.73 0.79
CA ALA A 182 15.50 -5.58 0.62
C ALA A 182 15.46 -6.80 1.56
N MET A 183 15.10 -6.61 2.82
CA MET A 183 14.91 -7.71 3.78
C MET A 183 13.83 -8.70 3.32
N THR A 184 12.73 -8.19 2.75
CA THR A 184 11.68 -9.03 2.17
C THR A 184 12.22 -9.86 1.00
N ALA A 185 13.00 -9.25 0.09
CA ALA A 185 13.62 -9.97 -1.01
C ALA A 185 14.56 -11.08 -0.52
N ILE A 186 15.39 -10.80 0.46
CA ILE A 186 16.28 -11.80 1.10
C ILE A 186 15.46 -12.94 1.70
N SER A 187 14.41 -12.61 2.44
CA SER A 187 13.53 -13.61 3.06
C SER A 187 12.86 -14.51 2.02
N PHE A 188 12.35 -13.94 0.93
CA PHE A 188 11.74 -14.72 -0.15
C PHE A 188 12.76 -15.61 -0.85
N LYS A 189 13.98 -15.11 -1.09
CA LYS A 189 15.06 -15.92 -1.67
C LYS A 189 15.42 -17.12 -0.80
N LEU A 190 15.67 -16.87 0.49
CA LEU A 190 16.16 -17.90 1.39
C LEU A 190 15.10 -18.94 1.77
N ASN A 191 13.83 -18.50 1.93
CA ASN A 191 12.78 -19.38 2.42
C ASN A 191 11.95 -20.02 1.31
N LEU A 192 11.82 -19.35 0.16
CA LEU A 192 10.95 -19.79 -0.95
C LEU A 192 11.69 -20.00 -2.26
N GLY A 193 12.99 -19.66 -2.32
CA GLY A 193 13.77 -19.73 -3.56
C GLY A 193 13.38 -18.69 -4.61
N SER A 194 12.55 -17.70 -4.23
CA SER A 194 12.07 -16.69 -5.15
C SER A 194 13.09 -15.56 -5.32
N ASP A 195 13.23 -15.08 -6.54
CA ASP A 195 14.02 -13.93 -6.93
C ASP A 195 13.16 -12.77 -7.52
N ASN A 196 11.84 -12.86 -7.37
CA ASN A 196 10.91 -11.93 -7.98
C ASN A 196 9.76 -11.59 -7.04
N LEU A 197 9.86 -10.43 -6.36
CA LEU A 197 8.81 -9.96 -5.47
C LEU A 197 7.56 -9.50 -6.21
N ARG A 198 7.71 -8.97 -7.43
CA ARG A 198 6.56 -8.54 -8.24
C ARG A 198 5.59 -9.68 -8.48
N LYS A 199 6.12 -10.87 -8.72
CA LYS A 199 5.35 -12.08 -9.01
C LYS A 199 4.88 -12.78 -7.73
N ASP A 200 5.79 -12.96 -6.77
CA ASP A 200 5.58 -13.90 -5.68
C ASP A 200 5.12 -13.22 -4.38
N HIS A 201 5.36 -11.90 -4.23
CA HIS A 201 4.92 -11.11 -3.09
C HIS A 201 3.78 -10.15 -3.46
N ASP A 202 3.94 -9.33 -4.50
CA ASP A 202 3.02 -8.26 -4.87
C ASP A 202 1.89 -8.78 -5.78
N SER A 203 1.41 -9.97 -5.51
CA SER A 203 0.33 -10.61 -6.26
C SER A 203 -1.03 -10.24 -5.66
N ILE A 204 -2.00 -10.02 -6.53
CA ILE A 204 -3.39 -9.77 -6.15
C ILE A 204 -4.20 -11.02 -6.45
N PRO A 205 -5.03 -11.51 -5.51
CA PRO A 205 -5.88 -12.66 -5.75
C PRO A 205 -6.79 -12.46 -6.98
N ALA A 206 -6.96 -13.51 -7.77
CA ALA A 206 -7.73 -13.44 -9.02
C ALA A 206 -9.17 -12.94 -8.80
N TRP A 207 -9.81 -13.30 -7.71
CA TRP A 207 -11.18 -12.90 -7.41
C TRP A 207 -11.37 -11.38 -7.29
N VAL A 208 -10.32 -10.62 -6.98
CA VAL A 208 -10.37 -9.14 -6.95
C VAL A 208 -10.75 -8.57 -8.31
N PHE A 209 -10.28 -9.20 -9.38
CA PHE A 209 -10.54 -8.80 -10.76
C PHE A 209 -11.75 -9.52 -11.36
N ASP A 210 -11.91 -10.79 -11.04
CA ASP A 210 -12.86 -11.71 -11.65
C ASP A 210 -14.09 -11.94 -10.73
N LYS A 211 -14.32 -11.02 -9.80
CA LYS A 211 -15.38 -11.11 -8.80
C LYS A 211 -16.76 -11.29 -9.43
N GLU A 212 -17.63 -11.98 -8.71
CA GLU A 212 -19.00 -12.15 -9.11
C GLU A 212 -19.77 -10.83 -9.18
N PRO A 213 -20.83 -10.74 -10.03
CA PRO A 213 -21.54 -9.49 -10.27
C PRO A 213 -22.16 -8.84 -9.02
N ASP A 214 -22.48 -9.62 -8.01
CA ASP A 214 -23.08 -9.14 -6.77
C ASP A 214 -22.04 -8.82 -5.66
N PHE A 215 -20.76 -9.04 -5.93
CA PHE A 215 -19.68 -8.68 -5.02
C PHE A 215 -19.19 -7.26 -5.32
N LYS A 216 -19.40 -6.33 -4.41
CA LYS A 216 -19.20 -4.90 -4.61
C LYS A 216 -18.05 -4.35 -3.77
N ALA A 217 -16.88 -4.96 -3.85
CA ALA A 217 -15.75 -4.57 -3.02
C ALA A 217 -15.17 -3.21 -3.40
N PHE A 218 -14.99 -2.96 -4.70
CA PHE A 218 -14.29 -1.77 -5.16
C PHE A 218 -15.18 -0.68 -5.74
N ASP A 219 -16.27 -1.05 -6.38
CA ASP A 219 -16.98 -0.12 -7.24
C ASP A 219 -18.48 0.04 -6.91
N GLU A 220 -18.95 -0.63 -5.87
CA GLU A 220 -20.37 -0.64 -5.55
C GLU A 220 -21.25 -0.98 -6.78
N GLY A 221 -20.66 -1.71 -7.73
CA GLY A 221 -21.30 -2.12 -8.98
C GLY A 221 -21.09 -1.18 -10.17
N THR A 222 -20.21 -0.17 -10.08
CA THR A 222 -20.02 0.84 -11.13
C THR A 222 -18.73 0.70 -11.93
N VAL A 223 -17.58 0.51 -11.26
CA VAL A 223 -16.26 0.39 -11.89
C VAL A 223 -15.51 -0.80 -11.31
N LYS A 224 -14.95 -1.64 -12.16
CA LYS A 224 -14.12 -2.77 -11.76
C LYS A 224 -12.64 -2.39 -11.73
N MET A 225 -11.90 -3.04 -10.83
CA MET A 225 -10.43 -3.03 -10.90
C MET A 225 -10.00 -3.69 -12.21
N ASP A 226 -9.17 -3.00 -12.97
CA ASP A 226 -8.60 -3.51 -14.22
C ASP A 226 -7.22 -4.14 -13.96
N ARG A 227 -7.00 -5.35 -14.45
CA ARG A 227 -5.77 -6.10 -14.21
C ARG A 227 -4.55 -5.45 -14.87
N ASP A 228 -4.69 -5.05 -16.13
CA ASP A 228 -3.58 -4.47 -16.89
C ASP A 228 -3.23 -3.07 -16.35
N ASP A 229 -4.24 -2.30 -15.96
CA ASP A 229 -4.04 -1.00 -15.32
C ASP A 229 -3.36 -1.14 -13.95
N MET A 230 -3.68 -2.21 -13.20
CA MET A 230 -3.03 -2.48 -11.92
C MET A 230 -1.57 -2.95 -12.09
N GLU A 231 -1.27 -3.73 -13.12
CA GLU A 231 0.12 -4.08 -13.46
C GLU A 231 0.92 -2.84 -13.89
N LYS A 232 0.31 -1.93 -14.66
CA LYS A 232 0.88 -0.63 -14.97
C LYS A 232 1.13 0.20 -13.70
N ALA A 233 0.17 0.22 -12.79
CA ALA A 233 0.29 0.93 -11.52
C ALA A 233 1.45 0.41 -10.67
N LYS A 234 1.67 -0.91 -10.61
CA LYS A 234 2.86 -1.50 -9.94
C LYS A 234 4.15 -1.01 -10.57
N THR A 235 4.24 -1.03 -11.90
CA THR A 235 5.42 -0.53 -12.63
C THR A 235 5.72 0.92 -12.26
N MET A 236 4.73 1.80 -12.37
CA MET A 236 4.90 3.22 -12.05
C MET A 236 5.28 3.45 -10.57
N PHE A 237 4.74 2.64 -9.67
CA PHE A 237 5.09 2.74 -8.25
C PHE A 237 6.54 2.27 -7.99
N TYR A 238 6.98 1.18 -8.64
CA TYR A 238 8.37 0.72 -8.53
C TYR A 238 9.35 1.77 -9.05
N GLU A 239 9.06 2.39 -10.19
CA GLU A 239 9.84 3.52 -10.72
C GLU A 239 9.92 4.66 -9.70
N ALA A 240 8.78 5.03 -9.09
CA ALA A 240 8.73 6.09 -8.10
C ALA A 240 9.51 5.77 -6.81
N MET A 241 9.69 4.49 -6.48
CA MET A 241 10.46 4.01 -5.32
C MET A 241 11.92 3.66 -5.66
N GLY A 242 12.31 3.68 -6.94
CA GLY A 242 13.65 3.27 -7.39
C GLY A 242 13.86 1.76 -7.32
N TRP A 243 12.80 0.98 -7.53
CA TRP A 243 12.86 -0.47 -7.58
C TRP A 243 12.90 -0.96 -9.03
N ASP A 244 13.53 -2.10 -9.24
CA ASP A 244 13.51 -2.76 -10.54
C ASP A 244 12.08 -3.14 -10.94
N THR A 245 11.66 -2.73 -12.13
CA THR A 245 10.26 -2.87 -12.57
C THR A 245 9.84 -4.31 -12.86
N GLU A 246 10.78 -5.20 -13.15
CA GLU A 246 10.52 -6.61 -13.45
C GLU A 246 10.44 -7.46 -12.18
N THR A 247 11.26 -7.13 -11.19
CA THR A 247 11.38 -7.93 -9.97
C THR A 247 10.75 -7.30 -8.75
N GLY A 248 10.56 -5.98 -8.73
CA GLY A 248 10.10 -5.22 -7.57
C GLY A 248 11.13 -5.14 -6.44
N ILE A 249 12.41 -5.41 -6.72
CA ILE A 249 13.53 -5.36 -5.75
C ILE A 249 14.20 -3.99 -5.87
N PRO A 250 14.61 -3.34 -4.76
CA PRO A 250 15.38 -2.10 -4.82
C PRO A 250 16.64 -2.25 -5.66
N THR A 251 16.92 -1.27 -6.52
CA THR A 251 18.15 -1.26 -7.30
C THR A 251 19.37 -0.95 -6.42
N ARG A 252 20.58 -1.34 -6.86
CA ARG A 252 21.83 -0.96 -6.18
C ARG A 252 21.94 0.56 -6.02
N GLU A 253 21.69 1.30 -7.09
CA GLU A 253 21.72 2.77 -7.09
C GLU A 253 20.79 3.35 -6.01
N THR A 254 19.58 2.83 -5.89
CA THR A 254 18.61 3.26 -4.88
C THR A 254 19.10 2.95 -3.47
N LEU A 255 19.61 1.75 -3.23
CA LEU A 255 20.14 1.39 -1.91
C LEU A 255 21.33 2.24 -1.50
N GLU A 256 22.28 2.46 -2.40
CA GLU A 256 23.45 3.32 -2.15
C GLU A 256 23.05 4.78 -1.90
N LYS A 257 22.06 5.31 -2.63
CA LYS A 257 21.47 6.64 -2.37
C LYS A 257 21.02 6.83 -0.93
N PHE A 258 20.53 5.76 -0.29
CA PHE A 258 20.00 5.78 1.07
C PHE A 258 20.99 5.21 2.11
N ASP A 259 22.28 5.15 1.82
CA ASP A 259 23.32 4.61 2.70
C ASP A 259 23.05 3.13 3.13
N LEU A 260 22.52 2.33 2.21
CA LEU A 260 22.21 0.90 2.37
C LEU A 260 23.09 0.01 1.49
N GLY A 261 24.35 0.40 1.29
CA GLY A 261 25.31 -0.34 0.47
C GLY A 261 25.52 -1.78 0.93
N ASP A 262 25.57 -2.02 2.24
CA ASP A 262 25.67 -3.37 2.81
C ASP A 262 24.49 -4.26 2.41
N MET A 263 23.28 -3.69 2.30
CA MET A 263 22.11 -4.41 1.81
C MET A 263 22.19 -4.70 0.31
N ALA A 264 22.72 -3.75 -0.46
CA ALA A 264 22.97 -3.96 -1.88
C ALA A 264 23.96 -5.11 -2.11
N ASP A 265 25.06 -5.15 -1.36
CA ASP A 265 26.04 -6.23 -1.44
C ASP A 265 25.43 -7.57 -1.05
N LYS A 266 24.59 -7.59 -0.02
CA LYS A 266 23.88 -8.81 0.38
C LYS A 266 22.90 -9.32 -0.68
N LEU A 267 22.17 -8.42 -1.33
CA LEU A 267 21.29 -8.80 -2.45
C LEU A 267 22.09 -9.32 -3.65
N ALA A 268 23.24 -8.73 -3.96
CA ALA A 268 24.13 -9.19 -5.03
C ALA A 268 24.73 -10.57 -4.73
N GLU A 269 25.19 -10.83 -3.49
CA GLU A 269 25.66 -12.15 -3.06
C GLU A 269 24.60 -13.25 -3.29
N LEU A 270 23.34 -12.92 -3.13
CA LEU A 270 22.20 -13.82 -3.32
C LEU A 270 21.72 -13.88 -4.79
N GLY A 271 22.36 -13.11 -5.70
CA GLY A 271 21.99 -13.06 -7.11
C GLY A 271 20.65 -12.39 -7.38
N LEU A 272 20.21 -11.50 -6.48
CA LEU A 272 18.95 -10.77 -6.58
C LEU A 272 19.07 -9.45 -7.34
N ILE A 273 20.24 -8.83 -7.31
CA ILE A 273 20.61 -7.63 -8.09
C ILE A 273 22.02 -7.81 -8.67
N LYS A 274 22.39 -6.93 -9.60
CA LYS A 274 23.74 -6.91 -10.22
C LYS A 274 24.72 -6.07 -9.40
#